data_2fae9d40afdf214a1c7537d87ef28b9e
#
_entry.id   2fae9d40afdf214a1c7537d87ef28b9e
#
_cell.length_a   1.000
_cell.length_b   1.000
_cell.length_c   1.000
_cell.angle_alpha   90.00
_cell.angle_beta   90.00
_cell.angle_gamma   90.00
#
_symmetry.space_group_name_H-M   'P 1'
#
loop_
_entity.id
_entity.type
_entity.pdbx_description
1 polymer ?
#
loop_
_entity_poly.entity_id
_entity_poly.type
_entity_poly.pdbx_seq_one_letter_code
_entity_poly.pdbx_strand_id
1 'polypeptide(L)'
;MLISCDQITPEGEFNTFADPVAAARVYALTSPNPFTTMPPTPPAPPGAKEGEHPPPYLASYPQKLSRQLKVTMFPLDITERHLIKRGEYRKTMEPVLASGSPLAEWTTAFLNATFDKVESLQSKVSGDEVGLQLHDPLCVWYCMIKAGEAGWKVNVDEDIRIETSGQWTRGMCVVDRRSRRKREDDDVGERAGDSGNWLSSKAGNRVGRCVATPGERSFGGYLLKRVFQL
;
A
#
# COMPACT_ATOMS: atom_id res chain seq x y z
N MET A 1 -6.70 -0.32 -12.91
CA MET A 1 -6.86 0.63 -11.81
C MET A 1 -5.52 1.29 -11.65
N LEU A 2 -5.40 2.52 -12.05
CA LEU A 2 -4.25 3.34 -11.76
C LEU A 2 -4.35 3.65 -10.26
N ILE A 3 -3.40 3.17 -9.50
CA ILE A 3 -3.22 3.64 -8.14
C ILE A 3 -2.58 5.01 -8.31
N SER A 4 -3.39 6.05 -8.23
CA SER A 4 -2.89 7.42 -8.24
C SER A 4 -2.08 7.62 -6.98
N CYS A 5 -0.88 8.13 -7.12
CA CYS A 5 -0.14 8.61 -5.98
C CYS A 5 0.39 9.98 -6.29
N ASP A 6 0.02 10.90 -5.45
CA ASP A 6 0.26 12.33 -5.63
C ASP A 6 1.69 12.78 -5.32
N GLN A 7 2.69 11.88 -5.15
CA GLN A 7 3.82 12.36 -4.37
C GLN A 7 5.18 12.39 -5.08
N ILE A 8 5.51 11.46 -5.98
CA ILE A 8 6.83 11.47 -6.62
C ILE A 8 6.74 11.26 -8.12
N THR A 9 5.90 10.33 -8.55
CA THR A 9 5.64 10.08 -9.97
C THR A 9 4.14 10.01 -10.23
N PRO A 10 3.68 10.19 -11.47
CA PRO A 10 2.27 10.06 -11.78
C PRO A 10 1.67 8.66 -11.53
N GLU A 11 2.49 7.63 -11.38
CA GLU A 11 2.05 6.23 -11.39
C GLU A 11 2.52 5.43 -10.17
N GLY A 12 3.68 5.74 -9.59
CA GLY A 12 4.26 4.97 -8.49
C GLY A 12 3.90 5.53 -7.12
N GLU A 13 3.25 4.74 -6.26
CA GLU A 13 2.99 5.11 -4.87
C GLU A 13 4.32 5.29 -4.12
N PHE A 14 4.36 6.25 -3.18
CA PHE A 14 5.57 6.73 -2.51
C PHE A 14 6.43 5.60 -1.93
N ASN A 15 5.86 4.73 -1.12
CA ASN A 15 6.61 3.66 -0.47
C ASN A 15 7.05 2.59 -1.47
N THR A 16 6.18 2.24 -2.42
CA THR A 16 6.48 1.29 -3.49
C THR A 16 7.54 1.82 -4.44
N PHE A 17 7.51 3.13 -4.72
CA PHE A 17 8.52 3.78 -5.54
C PHE A 17 9.87 3.90 -4.82
N ALA A 18 9.87 4.12 -3.51
CA ALA A 18 11.10 4.22 -2.72
C ALA A 18 11.96 2.96 -2.81
N ASP A 19 11.33 1.77 -2.71
CA ASP A 19 12.02 0.49 -2.94
C ASP A 19 11.10 -0.52 -3.66
N PRO A 20 10.96 -0.42 -5.00
CA PRO A 20 10.10 -1.31 -5.76
C PRO A 20 10.60 -2.76 -5.78
N VAL A 21 11.91 -2.98 -5.61
CA VAL A 21 12.46 -4.33 -5.51
C VAL A 21 12.04 -5.00 -4.21
N ALA A 22 12.14 -4.31 -3.08
CA ALA A 22 11.65 -4.83 -1.80
C ALA A 22 10.13 -5.10 -1.85
N ALA A 23 9.34 -4.19 -2.39
CA ALA A 23 7.90 -4.37 -2.57
C ALA A 23 7.58 -5.58 -3.46
N ALA A 24 8.23 -5.72 -4.62
CA ALA A 24 8.07 -6.87 -5.51
C ALA A 24 8.44 -8.19 -4.82
N ARG A 25 9.51 -8.19 -4.01
CA ARG A 25 9.94 -9.36 -3.23
C ARG A 25 8.89 -9.77 -2.21
N VAL A 26 8.34 -8.84 -1.45
CA VAL A 26 7.25 -9.12 -0.49
C VAL A 26 6.03 -9.70 -1.20
N TYR A 27 5.65 -9.14 -2.35
CA TYR A 27 4.52 -9.65 -3.12
C TYR A 27 4.78 -11.03 -3.70
N ALA A 28 6.00 -11.31 -4.17
CA ALA A 28 6.40 -12.63 -4.65
C ALA A 28 6.23 -13.72 -3.57
N LEU A 29 6.45 -13.41 -2.30
CA LEU A 29 6.24 -14.35 -1.19
C LEU A 29 4.77 -14.74 -0.97
N THR A 30 3.82 -14.05 -1.60
CA THR A 30 2.41 -14.43 -1.62
C THR A 30 2.10 -15.49 -2.69
N SER A 31 3.02 -15.73 -3.63
CA SER A 31 2.88 -16.70 -4.70
C SER A 31 2.98 -18.14 -4.18
N PRO A 32 2.21 -19.09 -4.74
CA PRO A 32 2.48 -20.52 -4.53
C PRO A 32 3.86 -20.93 -5.08
N ASN A 33 4.38 -20.18 -6.04
CA ASN A 33 5.73 -20.32 -6.57
C ASN A 33 6.41 -18.95 -6.67
N PRO A 34 7.08 -18.48 -5.60
CA PRO A 34 7.65 -17.13 -5.51
C PRO A 34 8.64 -16.80 -6.64
N PHE A 35 9.35 -17.80 -7.15
CA PHE A 35 10.35 -17.57 -8.19
C PHE A 35 9.76 -17.13 -9.54
N THR A 36 8.45 -17.30 -9.75
CA THR A 36 7.77 -16.87 -10.98
C THR A 36 7.61 -15.34 -11.09
N THR A 37 7.70 -14.63 -9.98
CA THR A 37 7.52 -13.17 -9.90
C THR A 37 8.62 -12.46 -9.12
N MET A 38 9.59 -13.23 -8.62
CA MET A 38 10.72 -12.66 -7.89
C MET A 38 11.52 -11.73 -8.82
N PRO A 39 11.73 -10.47 -8.45
CA PRO A 39 12.55 -9.58 -9.28
C PRO A 39 13.99 -10.08 -9.34
N PRO A 40 14.69 -9.81 -10.45
CA PRO A 40 16.11 -10.15 -10.55
C PRO A 40 16.90 -9.48 -9.43
N THR A 41 18.02 -10.09 -9.06
CA THR A 41 18.96 -9.47 -8.12
C THR A 41 19.43 -8.14 -8.71
N PRO A 42 19.40 -7.04 -7.96
CA PRO A 42 19.93 -5.77 -8.43
C PRO A 42 21.41 -5.91 -8.83
N PRO A 43 21.86 -5.14 -9.82
CA PRO A 43 23.28 -5.13 -10.18
C PRO A 43 24.14 -4.69 -8.98
N ALA A 44 25.38 -5.16 -8.96
CA ALA A 44 26.34 -4.74 -7.95
C ALA A 44 26.50 -3.22 -7.92
N PRO A 45 26.60 -2.61 -6.75
CA PRO A 45 26.93 -1.20 -6.66
C PRO A 45 28.30 -0.93 -7.31
N PRO A 46 28.51 0.26 -7.90
CA PRO A 46 29.80 0.62 -8.50
C PRO A 46 30.94 0.44 -7.49
N GLY A 47 31.98 -0.27 -7.89
CA GLY A 47 33.16 -0.55 -7.05
C GLY A 47 33.06 -1.80 -6.16
N ALA A 48 31.98 -2.54 -6.19
CA ALA A 48 31.91 -3.86 -5.54
C ALA A 48 32.90 -4.82 -6.19
N LYS A 49 33.65 -5.58 -5.38
CA LYS A 49 34.60 -6.57 -5.89
C LYS A 49 33.86 -7.81 -6.39
N GLU A 50 34.42 -8.41 -7.43
CA GLU A 50 33.93 -9.70 -7.95
C GLU A 50 33.98 -10.74 -6.81
N GLY A 51 32.81 -11.35 -6.50
CA GLY A 51 32.65 -12.29 -5.38
C GLY A 51 32.06 -11.70 -4.08
N GLU A 52 31.90 -10.39 -3.93
CA GLU A 52 31.18 -9.76 -2.79
C GLU A 52 29.65 -9.78 -2.97
N HIS A 53 29.10 -10.74 -3.68
CA HIS A 53 27.70 -10.85 -3.99
C HIS A 53 27.02 -12.08 -3.40
N PRO A 54 25.74 -11.94 -3.04
CA PRO A 54 24.93 -10.73 -2.97
C PRO A 54 25.30 -9.85 -1.80
N PRO A 55 25.00 -8.53 -1.84
CA PRO A 55 25.12 -7.67 -0.67
C PRO A 55 24.37 -8.30 0.50
N PRO A 56 24.87 -8.21 1.75
CA PRO A 56 24.31 -8.94 2.90
C PRO A 56 22.81 -8.66 3.15
N TYR A 57 22.31 -7.50 2.70
CA TYR A 57 20.87 -7.16 2.77
C TYR A 57 20.01 -7.77 1.66
N LEU A 58 20.62 -8.43 0.69
CA LEU A 58 19.95 -9.10 -0.44
C LEU A 58 20.26 -10.59 -0.48
N ALA A 59 20.36 -11.22 0.69
CA ALA A 59 20.56 -12.66 0.79
C ALA A 59 19.57 -13.41 -0.12
N SER A 60 20.06 -14.46 -0.75
CA SER A 60 19.24 -15.35 -1.58
C SER A 60 18.04 -15.84 -0.80
N TYR A 61 16.87 -15.90 -1.45
CA TYR A 61 15.69 -16.49 -0.81
C TYR A 61 15.92 -17.96 -0.51
N PRO A 62 15.43 -18.43 0.64
CA PRO A 62 15.42 -19.86 0.89
C PRO A 62 14.59 -20.56 -0.19
N GLN A 63 15.11 -21.65 -0.73
CA GLN A 63 14.40 -22.42 -1.76
C GLN A 63 13.08 -23.03 -1.26
N LYS A 64 12.95 -23.21 0.05
CA LYS A 64 11.70 -23.64 0.68
C LYS A 64 11.28 -22.60 1.71
N LEU A 65 10.15 -21.98 1.48
CA LEU A 65 9.50 -21.12 2.46
C LEU A 65 8.71 -21.98 3.45
N SER A 66 8.75 -21.63 4.73
CA SER A 66 7.99 -22.33 5.78
C SER A 66 6.48 -22.17 5.59
N ARG A 67 6.06 -21.05 4.99
CA ARG A 67 4.66 -20.73 4.66
C ARG A 67 4.58 -19.66 3.59
N GLN A 68 3.47 -19.66 2.85
CA GLN A 68 3.09 -18.57 1.96
C GLN A 68 2.68 -17.34 2.77
N LEU A 69 3.17 -16.18 2.39
CA LEU A 69 2.79 -14.91 3.02
C LEU A 69 1.37 -14.52 2.61
N LYS A 70 0.60 -14.01 3.55
CA LYS A 70 -0.71 -13.40 3.28
C LYS A 70 -0.58 -11.88 3.39
N VAL A 71 -0.84 -11.19 2.30
CA VAL A 71 -0.79 -9.73 2.22
C VAL A 71 -2.15 -9.22 1.79
N THR A 72 -2.65 -8.19 2.45
CA THR A 72 -3.81 -7.42 2.02
C THR A 72 -3.37 -5.99 1.75
N MET A 73 -3.53 -5.54 0.51
CA MET A 73 -3.21 -4.19 0.07
C MET A 73 -4.43 -3.29 0.22
N PHE A 74 -4.21 -2.08 0.73
CA PHE A 74 -5.18 -0.99 0.78
C PHE A 74 -4.73 0.09 -0.20
N PRO A 75 -5.26 0.10 -1.44
CA PRO A 75 -4.80 1.03 -2.46
C PRO A 75 -5.28 2.45 -2.18
N LEU A 76 -4.56 3.44 -2.71
CA LEU A 76 -4.81 4.86 -2.47
C LEU A 76 -6.23 5.30 -2.84
N ASP A 77 -6.80 4.77 -3.92
CA ASP A 77 -8.18 5.04 -4.34
C ASP A 77 -9.24 4.63 -3.29
N ILE A 78 -8.85 3.80 -2.31
CA ILE A 78 -9.65 3.48 -1.14
C ILE A 78 -9.26 4.36 0.05
N THR A 79 -7.96 4.47 0.35
CA THR A 79 -7.51 5.12 1.58
C THR A 79 -7.67 6.64 1.55
N GLU A 80 -7.53 7.28 0.38
CA GLU A 80 -7.73 8.73 0.18
C GLU A 80 -9.15 9.24 0.52
N ARG A 81 -10.12 8.34 0.56
CA ARG A 81 -11.50 8.69 0.92
C ARG A 81 -11.70 8.87 2.43
N HIS A 82 -10.74 8.41 3.22
CA HIS A 82 -10.78 8.47 4.67
C HIS A 82 -9.97 9.66 5.16
N LEU A 83 -10.66 10.73 5.53
CA LEU A 83 -10.06 12.00 5.91
C LEU A 83 -10.40 12.38 7.35
N ILE A 84 -9.48 13.08 7.99
CA ILE A 84 -9.80 14.00 9.10
C ILE A 84 -9.77 15.41 8.54
N LYS A 85 -10.90 16.11 8.50
CA LYS A 85 -10.95 17.50 8.11
C LYS A 85 -10.52 18.41 9.26
N ARG A 86 -9.81 19.50 8.93
CA ARG A 86 -9.34 20.50 9.90
C ARG A 86 -10.47 21.01 10.80
N GLY A 87 -11.61 21.35 10.23
CA GLY A 87 -12.77 21.86 10.98
C GLY A 87 -13.36 20.80 11.93
N GLU A 88 -13.45 19.54 11.49
CA GLU A 88 -13.91 18.43 12.32
C GLU A 88 -12.93 18.16 13.46
N TYR A 89 -11.63 18.13 13.16
CA TYR A 89 -10.56 17.96 14.14
C TYR A 89 -10.64 19.04 15.22
N ARG A 90 -10.65 20.32 14.82
CA ARG A 90 -10.71 21.48 15.72
C ARG A 90 -11.91 21.40 16.65
N LYS A 91 -13.11 21.18 16.11
CA LYS A 91 -14.35 21.07 16.88
C LYS A 91 -14.31 19.89 17.89
N THR A 92 -13.76 18.76 17.48
CA THR A 92 -13.66 17.57 18.33
C THR A 92 -12.64 17.76 19.44
N MET A 93 -11.54 18.45 19.16
CA MET A 93 -10.42 18.61 20.10
C MET A 93 -10.58 19.79 21.06
N GLU A 94 -11.44 20.77 20.77
CA GLU A 94 -11.67 21.95 21.62
C GLU A 94 -11.95 21.58 23.10
N PRO A 95 -12.91 20.70 23.44
CA PRO A 95 -13.15 20.32 24.84
C PRO A 95 -12.01 19.50 25.44
N VAL A 96 -11.28 18.73 24.64
CA VAL A 96 -10.13 17.92 25.12
C VAL A 96 -8.94 18.80 25.47
N LEU A 97 -8.69 19.83 24.66
CA LEU A 97 -7.67 20.84 24.95
C LEU A 97 -8.04 21.65 26.21
N ALA A 98 -9.31 22.04 26.35
CA ALA A 98 -9.79 22.77 27.52
C ALA A 98 -9.65 21.96 28.82
N SER A 99 -9.60 20.63 28.75
CA SER A 99 -9.33 19.75 29.90
C SER A 99 -7.86 19.68 30.29
N GLY A 100 -6.95 20.30 29.53
CA GLY A 100 -5.50 20.29 29.77
C GLY A 100 -4.83 18.97 29.43
N SER A 101 -5.35 18.23 28.43
CA SER A 101 -4.75 16.95 27.99
C SER A 101 -3.41 17.19 27.28
N PRO A 102 -2.26 16.71 27.82
CA PRO A 102 -0.97 16.87 27.16
C PRO A 102 -0.90 16.17 25.79
N LEU A 103 -1.61 15.05 25.63
CA LEU A 103 -1.71 14.36 24.37
C LEU A 103 -2.43 15.22 23.31
N ALA A 104 -3.51 15.90 23.71
CA ALA A 104 -4.26 16.78 22.82
C ALA A 104 -3.43 17.99 22.39
N GLU A 105 -2.71 18.61 23.33
CA GLU A 105 -1.83 19.74 23.04
C GLU A 105 -0.73 19.33 22.05
N TRP A 106 -0.01 18.25 22.32
CA TRP A 106 1.05 17.77 21.46
C TRP A 106 0.52 17.38 20.06
N THR A 107 -0.58 16.63 20.01
CA THR A 107 -1.19 16.21 18.73
C THR A 107 -1.66 17.42 17.93
N THR A 108 -2.29 18.40 18.57
CA THR A 108 -2.78 19.59 17.89
C THR A 108 -1.66 20.44 17.31
N ALA A 109 -0.53 20.55 17.99
CA ALA A 109 0.62 21.30 17.50
C ALA A 109 1.13 20.75 16.14
N PHE A 110 1.38 19.44 16.04
CA PHE A 110 1.88 18.88 14.79
C PHE A 110 0.80 18.74 13.72
N LEU A 111 -0.45 18.42 14.08
CA LEU A 111 -1.53 18.30 13.08
C LEU A 111 -1.89 19.65 12.45
N ASN A 112 -1.88 20.74 13.21
CA ASN A 112 -2.07 22.07 12.64
C ASN A 112 -0.99 22.40 11.61
N ALA A 113 0.28 22.16 11.94
CA ALA A 113 1.39 22.35 10.99
C ALA A 113 1.23 21.46 9.74
N THR A 114 0.72 20.24 9.91
CA THR A 114 0.46 19.33 8.80
C THR A 114 -0.70 19.83 7.93
N PHE A 115 -1.81 20.28 8.52
CA PHE A 115 -2.92 20.90 7.78
C PHE A 115 -2.45 22.10 6.97
N ASP A 116 -1.64 22.99 7.57
CA ASP A 116 -1.11 24.17 6.88
C ASP A 116 -0.22 23.76 5.70
N LYS A 117 0.60 22.72 5.88
CA LYS A 117 1.42 22.19 4.80
C LYS A 117 0.58 21.60 3.68
N VAL A 118 -0.42 20.78 3.99
CA VAL A 118 -1.33 20.21 2.99
C VAL A 118 -2.06 21.30 2.23
N GLU A 119 -2.58 22.33 2.94
CA GLU A 119 -3.24 23.48 2.32
C GLU A 119 -2.32 24.21 1.34
N SER A 120 -1.05 24.39 1.70
CA SER A 120 -0.06 25.04 0.83
C SER A 120 0.22 24.29 -0.47
N LEU A 121 -0.07 22.97 -0.50
CA LEU A 121 0.13 22.11 -1.66
C LEU A 121 -1.12 21.95 -2.53
N GLN A 122 -2.29 22.33 -2.01
CA GLN A 122 -3.56 22.17 -2.70
C GLN A 122 -4.06 23.50 -3.25
N SER A 123 -4.53 23.52 -4.50
CA SER A 123 -5.04 24.72 -5.15
C SER A 123 -6.56 24.90 -5.01
N LYS A 124 -7.29 23.88 -4.55
CA LYS A 124 -8.76 23.85 -4.61
C LYS A 124 -9.45 23.74 -3.24
N VAL A 125 -8.71 23.43 -2.19
CA VAL A 125 -9.26 23.18 -0.85
C VAL A 125 -8.52 24.06 0.15
N SER A 126 -9.24 24.74 1.04
CA SER A 126 -8.65 25.64 2.04
C SER A 126 -9.46 25.65 3.33
N GLY A 127 -8.86 26.17 4.39
CA GLY A 127 -9.51 26.37 5.68
C GLY A 127 -9.99 25.04 6.31
N ASP A 128 -11.22 25.02 6.79
CA ASP A 128 -11.80 23.90 7.51
C ASP A 128 -12.04 22.63 6.66
N GLU A 129 -12.07 22.78 5.34
CA GLU A 129 -12.25 21.66 4.42
C GLU A 129 -10.94 20.90 4.09
N VAL A 130 -9.79 21.45 4.47
CA VAL A 130 -8.51 20.76 4.33
C VAL A 130 -8.54 19.44 5.10
N GLY A 131 -8.19 18.33 4.44
CA GLY A 131 -8.25 16.99 5.00
C GLY A 131 -6.89 16.29 5.03
N LEU A 132 -6.62 15.58 6.11
CA LEU A 132 -5.50 14.64 6.21
C LEU A 132 -5.98 13.24 5.88
N GLN A 133 -5.31 12.60 4.95
CA GLN A 133 -5.60 11.24 4.52
C GLN A 133 -5.13 10.22 5.56
N LEU A 134 -5.97 9.24 5.84
CA LEU A 134 -5.75 8.24 6.90
C LEU A 134 -5.29 6.89 6.33
N HIS A 135 -4.21 6.91 5.54
CA HIS A 135 -3.68 5.72 4.87
C HIS A 135 -3.34 4.60 5.86
N ASP A 136 -2.41 4.84 6.77
CA ASP A 136 -1.92 3.85 7.75
C ASP A 136 -2.95 3.52 8.83
N PRO A 137 -3.67 4.49 9.41
CA PRO A 137 -4.71 4.21 10.39
C PRO A 137 -5.81 3.28 9.86
N LEU A 138 -6.11 3.33 8.55
CA LEU A 138 -7.10 2.45 7.94
C LEU A 138 -6.68 0.97 7.99
N CYS A 139 -5.41 0.69 7.77
CA CYS A 139 -4.86 -0.66 7.86
C CYS A 139 -4.94 -1.19 9.30
N VAL A 140 -4.65 -0.34 10.29
CA VAL A 140 -4.79 -0.68 11.72
C VAL A 140 -6.24 -0.96 12.06
N TRP A 141 -7.16 -0.13 11.58
CA TRP A 141 -8.60 -0.33 11.81
C TRP A 141 -9.07 -1.67 11.25
N TYR A 142 -8.67 -2.04 10.04
CA TYR A 142 -8.98 -3.35 9.46
C TYR A 142 -8.50 -4.52 10.34
N CYS A 143 -7.32 -4.41 10.94
CA CYS A 143 -6.79 -5.42 11.86
C CYS A 143 -7.56 -5.50 13.18
N MET A 144 -8.10 -4.37 13.66
CA MET A 144 -8.82 -4.30 14.94
C MET A 144 -10.25 -4.82 14.85
N ILE A 145 -10.92 -4.56 13.74
CA ILE A 145 -12.25 -5.11 13.46
C ILE A 145 -12.04 -6.39 12.67
N LYS A 146 -12.66 -7.47 13.14
CA LYS A 146 -12.50 -8.79 12.51
C LYS A 146 -12.83 -8.71 11.02
N ALA A 147 -11.93 -9.22 10.19
CA ALA A 147 -12.20 -9.41 8.77
C ALA A 147 -13.53 -10.15 8.59
N GLY A 148 -14.49 -9.52 7.90
CA GLY A 148 -15.85 -10.06 7.72
C GLY A 148 -16.94 -9.19 8.33
N GLU A 149 -16.64 -8.14 9.08
CA GLU A 149 -17.66 -7.17 9.48
C GLU A 149 -18.24 -6.43 8.27
N ALA A 150 -19.51 -6.05 8.39
CA ALA A 150 -20.25 -5.43 7.30
C ALA A 150 -19.54 -4.19 6.74
N GLY A 151 -19.36 -4.17 5.43
CA GLY A 151 -18.80 -3.03 4.69
C GLY A 151 -17.36 -3.23 4.19
N TRP A 152 -16.58 -4.13 4.78
CA TRP A 152 -15.27 -4.50 4.21
C TRP A 152 -15.43 -5.47 3.04
N LYS A 153 -14.77 -5.17 1.92
CA LYS A 153 -14.68 -6.10 0.79
C LYS A 153 -13.23 -6.18 0.33
N VAL A 154 -12.73 -7.40 0.26
CA VAL A 154 -11.37 -7.71 -0.20
C VAL A 154 -11.48 -8.72 -1.34
N ASN A 155 -10.97 -8.38 -2.50
CA ASN A 155 -10.71 -9.34 -3.55
C ASN A 155 -9.49 -10.14 -3.14
N VAL A 156 -9.60 -11.45 -3.13
CA VAL A 156 -8.51 -12.34 -2.74
C VAL A 156 -7.78 -12.88 -3.97
N ASP A 157 -6.53 -13.29 -3.77
CA ASP A 157 -5.73 -14.01 -4.78
C ASP A 157 -5.52 -13.26 -6.11
N GLU A 158 -5.50 -11.93 -6.09
CA GLU A 158 -5.16 -11.13 -7.26
C GLU A 158 -3.66 -11.23 -7.57
N ASP A 159 -3.32 -11.48 -8.84
CA ASP A 159 -1.94 -11.39 -9.32
C ASP A 159 -1.59 -9.91 -9.54
N ILE A 160 -1.02 -9.30 -8.50
CA ILE A 160 -0.54 -7.92 -8.53
C ILE A 160 0.98 -7.97 -8.49
N ARG A 161 1.63 -7.37 -9.48
CA ARG A 161 3.10 -7.31 -9.60
C ARG A 161 3.58 -5.87 -9.57
N ILE A 162 4.80 -5.67 -9.09
CA ILE A 162 5.40 -4.34 -9.01
C ILE A 162 6.37 -4.17 -10.18
N GLU A 163 6.22 -3.09 -10.92
CA GLU A 163 7.20 -2.70 -11.93
C GLU A 163 8.46 -2.15 -11.27
N THR A 164 9.59 -2.82 -11.50
CA THR A 164 10.85 -2.51 -10.80
C THR A 164 11.81 -1.66 -11.61
N SER A 165 11.66 -1.59 -12.93
CA SER A 165 12.65 -1.00 -13.85
C SER A 165 12.08 -0.06 -14.91
N GLY A 166 10.78 0.12 -15.00
CA GLY A 166 10.15 0.99 -15.98
C GLY A 166 10.55 2.45 -15.83
N GLN A 167 10.84 3.12 -16.95
CA GLN A 167 11.26 4.53 -16.96
C GLN A 167 10.22 5.45 -16.32
N TRP A 168 8.93 5.23 -16.60
CA TRP A 168 7.82 6.06 -16.12
C TRP A 168 6.90 5.31 -15.15
N THR A 169 7.04 3.99 -15.06
CA THR A 169 6.14 3.08 -14.33
C THR A 169 6.80 2.38 -13.16
N ARG A 170 8.05 2.74 -12.84
CA ARG A 170 8.77 2.19 -11.69
C ARG A 170 7.95 2.39 -10.40
N GLY A 171 7.69 1.32 -9.66
CA GLY A 171 6.85 1.31 -8.47
C GLY A 171 5.34 1.13 -8.75
N MET A 172 4.92 1.06 -10.01
CA MET A 172 3.52 0.84 -10.35
C MET A 172 3.08 -0.58 -10.04
N CYS A 173 1.86 -0.72 -9.50
CA CYS A 173 1.19 -1.99 -9.35
C CYS A 173 0.55 -2.41 -10.68
N VAL A 174 1.04 -3.50 -11.27
CA VAL A 174 0.58 -4.03 -12.54
C VAL A 174 -0.36 -5.20 -12.32
N VAL A 175 -1.48 -5.23 -13.05
CA VAL A 175 -2.45 -6.34 -13.06
C VAL A 175 -2.80 -6.71 -14.50
N ASP A 176 -3.05 -7.99 -14.76
CA ASP A 176 -3.53 -8.42 -16.09
C ASP A 176 -5.01 -8.08 -16.27
N ARG A 177 -5.31 -7.20 -17.22
CA ARG A 177 -6.68 -6.80 -17.56
C ARG A 177 -7.21 -7.42 -18.85
N ARG A 178 -6.47 -8.37 -19.45
CA ARG A 178 -6.87 -9.00 -20.72
C ARG A 178 -8.08 -9.92 -20.59
N SER A 179 -8.53 -10.25 -19.37
CA SER A 179 -9.67 -11.14 -19.07
C SER A 179 -9.57 -12.50 -19.75
N ARG A 180 -8.33 -13.02 -19.90
CA ARG A 180 -8.09 -14.33 -20.51
C ARG A 180 -8.21 -15.43 -19.48
N ARG A 181 -8.64 -16.60 -19.93
CA ARG A 181 -8.69 -17.80 -19.08
C ARG A 181 -7.29 -18.24 -18.70
N LYS A 182 -7.08 -18.50 -17.41
CA LYS A 182 -5.82 -19.07 -16.91
C LYS A 182 -5.65 -20.53 -17.35
N ARG A 183 -4.42 -20.93 -17.54
CA ARG A 183 -4.02 -22.32 -17.82
C ARG A 183 -3.86 -23.10 -16.51
N GLU A 184 -4.29 -24.35 -16.53
CA GLU A 184 -4.22 -25.27 -15.39
C GLU A 184 -2.99 -26.22 -15.47
N ASP A 185 -2.14 -26.05 -16.50
CA ASP A 185 -0.98 -26.91 -16.68
C ASP A 185 0.13 -26.64 -15.64
N ASP A 186 1.04 -27.59 -15.51
CA ASP A 186 2.19 -27.53 -14.58
C ASP A 186 3.35 -26.68 -15.11
N ASP A 187 3.27 -26.24 -16.37
CA ASP A 187 4.29 -25.42 -16.98
C ASP A 187 4.19 -23.97 -16.49
N VAL A 188 5.17 -23.56 -15.73
CA VAL A 188 5.33 -22.19 -15.22
C VAL A 188 6.29 -21.37 -16.09
N GLY A 189 6.73 -21.90 -17.22
CA GLY A 189 7.61 -21.23 -18.16
C GLY A 189 6.88 -20.16 -18.98
N GLU A 190 7.63 -19.21 -19.49
CA GLU A 190 7.15 -18.17 -20.37
C GLU A 190 6.70 -18.78 -21.73
N ARG A 191 5.57 -18.33 -22.24
CA ARG A 191 5.03 -18.78 -23.54
C ARG A 191 4.85 -17.63 -24.51
N ALA A 192 4.91 -17.93 -25.79
CA ALA A 192 4.62 -16.95 -26.83
C ALA A 192 3.25 -16.31 -26.62
N GLY A 193 3.19 -14.97 -26.57
CA GLY A 193 1.98 -14.20 -26.33
C GLY A 193 1.55 -14.08 -24.87
N ASP A 194 2.36 -14.59 -23.92
CA ASP A 194 2.15 -14.46 -22.48
C ASP A 194 3.48 -14.17 -21.75
N SER A 195 4.15 -13.11 -22.17
CA SER A 195 5.36 -12.64 -21.48
C SER A 195 5.07 -12.35 -20.02
N GLY A 196 5.94 -12.83 -19.14
CA GLY A 196 5.73 -12.77 -17.69
C GLY A 196 4.76 -13.82 -17.15
N ASN A 197 4.28 -14.73 -17.99
CA ASN A 197 3.48 -15.89 -17.60
C ASN A 197 2.25 -15.58 -16.72
N TRP A 198 1.51 -14.54 -17.09
CA TRP A 198 0.31 -14.08 -16.36
C TRP A 198 -0.85 -15.08 -16.43
N LEU A 199 -0.90 -15.91 -17.45
CA LEU A 199 -2.00 -16.85 -17.67
C LEU A 199 -1.81 -18.21 -16.98
N SER A 200 -0.70 -18.45 -16.28
CA SER A 200 -0.53 -19.67 -15.50
C SER A 200 -1.30 -19.56 -14.17
N SER A 201 -2.08 -20.59 -13.82
CA SER A 201 -2.73 -20.67 -12.51
C SER A 201 -1.73 -20.95 -11.37
N LYS A 202 -0.55 -21.46 -11.69
CA LYS A 202 0.52 -21.80 -10.74
C LYS A 202 1.61 -20.76 -10.60
N ALA A 203 1.56 -19.70 -11.41
CA ALA A 203 2.46 -18.55 -11.35
C ALA A 203 1.72 -17.32 -10.80
N GLY A 204 2.47 -16.26 -10.57
CA GLY A 204 1.94 -14.97 -10.13
C GLY A 204 1.66 -14.88 -8.63
N ASN A 205 1.44 -13.68 -8.17
CA ASN A 205 1.20 -13.36 -6.78
C ASN A 205 -0.24 -13.70 -6.35
N ARG A 206 -0.48 -13.73 -5.04
CA ARG A 206 -1.80 -13.93 -4.42
C ARG A 206 -2.01 -12.86 -3.36
N VAL A 207 -2.28 -11.65 -3.82
CA VAL A 207 -2.47 -10.47 -2.97
C VAL A 207 -3.95 -10.24 -2.75
N GLY A 208 -4.34 -10.02 -1.50
CA GLY A 208 -5.67 -9.48 -1.20
C GLY A 208 -5.70 -7.99 -1.52
N ARG A 209 -6.74 -7.51 -2.21
CA ARG A 209 -6.90 -6.07 -2.46
C ARG A 209 -8.21 -5.57 -1.89
N CYS A 210 -8.14 -4.62 -0.97
CA CYS A 210 -9.32 -3.95 -0.45
C CYS A 210 -10.00 -3.16 -1.58
N VAL A 211 -11.32 -3.36 -1.73
CA VAL A 211 -12.12 -2.69 -2.76
C VAL A 211 -13.31 -1.92 -2.19
N ALA A 212 -13.62 -2.12 -0.91
CA ALA A 212 -14.60 -1.32 -0.18
C ALA A 212 -14.30 -1.35 1.32
N THR A 213 -14.66 -0.27 1.99
CA THR A 213 -14.53 -0.07 3.44
C THR A 213 -15.83 0.44 4.01
N PRO A 214 -16.13 0.17 5.28
CA PRO A 214 -17.23 0.85 5.96
C PRO A 214 -16.86 2.30 6.27
N GLY A 215 -17.83 3.20 6.26
CA GLY A 215 -17.75 4.50 6.92
C GLY A 215 -16.69 5.46 6.41
N GLU A 216 -16.55 5.63 5.10
CA GLU A 216 -15.60 6.59 4.50
C GLU A 216 -15.63 7.99 5.15
N ARG A 217 -16.81 8.46 5.56
CA ARG A 217 -16.98 9.78 6.18
C ARG A 217 -16.90 9.77 7.71
N SER A 218 -16.94 8.60 8.35
CA SER A 218 -17.02 8.47 9.81
C SER A 218 -15.73 8.00 10.45
N PHE A 219 -14.80 7.47 9.68
CA PHE A 219 -13.58 6.88 10.22
C PHE A 219 -12.69 7.90 10.93
N GLY A 220 -12.54 9.13 10.39
CA GLY A 220 -11.78 10.20 11.06
C GLY A 220 -12.30 10.50 12.47
N GLY A 221 -13.61 10.73 12.60
CA GLY A 221 -14.23 10.94 13.90
C GLY A 221 -14.15 9.73 14.84
N TYR A 222 -14.30 8.51 14.30
CA TYR A 222 -14.10 7.29 15.08
C TYR A 222 -12.66 7.18 15.62
N LEU A 223 -11.66 7.46 14.80
CA LEU A 223 -10.25 7.45 15.19
C LEU A 223 -9.98 8.44 16.34
N LEU A 224 -10.45 9.68 16.21
CA LEU A 224 -10.30 10.69 17.26
C LEU A 224 -10.93 10.24 18.58
N LYS A 225 -12.15 9.70 18.53
CA LYS A 225 -12.82 9.17 19.72
C LYS A 225 -12.04 8.05 20.38
N ARG A 226 -11.45 7.14 19.62
CA ARG A 226 -10.64 6.03 20.15
C ARG A 226 -9.32 6.50 20.77
N VAL A 227 -8.65 7.46 20.12
CA VAL A 227 -7.35 7.98 20.59
C VAL A 227 -7.52 8.81 21.86
N PHE A 228 -8.53 9.66 21.92
CA PHE A 228 -8.75 10.61 23.01
C PHE A 228 -9.82 10.14 24.01
N GLN A 229 -10.35 8.95 23.87
CA GLN A 229 -11.34 8.33 24.78
C GLN A 229 -12.62 9.20 24.94
N LEU A 230 -13.13 9.74 23.82
CA LEU A 230 -14.32 10.58 23.74
C LEU A 230 -15.60 9.76 23.59
#